data_a6cc190ce2da4aa13ab385fcd4a784c8
#
_entry.id   a6cc190ce2da4aa13ab385fcd4a784c8
#
_cell.length_a   1.000
_cell.length_b   1.000
_cell.length_c   1.000
_cell.angle_alpha   90.00
_cell.angle_beta   90.00
_cell.angle_gamma   90.00
#
_symmetry.space_group_name_H-M   'P 1'
#
loop_
_entity.id
_entity.type
_entity.pdbx_description
1 polymer ?
#
loop_
_entity_poly.entity_id
_entity_poly.type
_entity_poly.pdbx_seq_one_letter_code
_entity_poly.pdbx_strand_id
1 'polypeptide(L)'
;MDILKGKRYDIMNVLWEEGRPLSAFEINDIAPELKMPTVRRCLELLLKENIIKVAGTSMNGKVYARNYTPLLSREDYLKGNAKSRKISPVEMMTALLESDGITVEEIEQLQKLLNKKRAE
;
A
#
# COMPACT_ATOMS: atom_id res chain seq x y z
N MET A 1 -3.13 16.14 -1.18
CA MET A 1 -2.26 15.67 -2.28
C MET A 1 -1.89 14.20 -2.02
N ASP A 2 -1.97 13.39 -3.04
CA ASP A 2 -1.59 11.98 -2.94
C ASP A 2 -0.06 11.85 -2.96
N ILE A 3 0.52 11.32 -1.89
CA ILE A 3 1.97 11.12 -1.78
C ILE A 3 2.45 9.89 -2.55
N LEU A 4 1.53 8.98 -2.92
CA LEU A 4 1.86 7.78 -3.67
C LEU A 4 1.26 7.87 -5.08
N LYS A 5 2.00 8.48 -5.99
CA LYS A 5 1.58 8.59 -7.39
C LYS A 5 2.19 7.46 -8.22
N GLY A 6 1.37 6.88 -9.10
CA GLY A 6 1.84 5.95 -10.11
C GLY A 6 2.54 4.74 -9.52
N LYS A 7 3.76 4.52 -9.97
CA LYS A 7 4.54 3.33 -9.62
C LYS A 7 4.90 3.22 -8.14
N ARG A 8 4.95 4.34 -7.43
CA ARG A 8 5.20 4.33 -5.98
C ARG A 8 4.08 3.61 -5.23
N TYR A 9 2.84 3.83 -5.64
CA TYR A 9 1.71 3.09 -5.07
C TYR A 9 1.84 1.59 -5.33
N ASP A 10 2.21 1.22 -6.55
CA ASP A 10 2.37 -0.19 -6.93
C ASP A 10 3.41 -0.89 -6.05
N ILE A 11 4.53 -0.21 -5.77
CA ILE A 11 5.58 -0.74 -4.90
C ILE A 11 5.10 -0.88 -3.46
N MET A 12 4.43 0.14 -2.94
CA MET A 12 3.88 0.09 -1.59
C MET A 12 2.86 -1.03 -1.47
N ASN A 13 2.04 -1.24 -2.50
CA ASN A 13 1.06 -2.33 -2.51
C ASN A 13 1.73 -3.70 -2.40
N VAL A 14 2.83 -3.91 -3.10
CA VAL A 14 3.61 -5.16 -3.00
C VAL A 14 4.13 -5.34 -1.58
N LEU A 15 4.70 -4.29 -0.98
CA LEU A 15 5.22 -4.34 0.39
C LEU A 15 4.12 -4.62 1.40
N TRP A 16 2.96 -3.99 1.27
CA TRP A 16 1.82 -4.22 2.16
C TRP A 16 1.27 -5.64 2.03
N GLU A 17 1.10 -6.13 0.80
CA GLU A 17 0.54 -7.48 0.56
C GLU A 17 1.46 -8.58 1.08
N GLU A 18 2.76 -8.43 0.89
CA GLU A 18 3.71 -9.46 1.33
C GLU A 18 3.90 -9.50 2.84
N GLY A 19 3.77 -8.36 3.51
CA GLY A 19 3.83 -8.28 4.96
C GLY A 19 5.19 -8.62 5.55
N ARG A 20 6.26 -8.57 4.76
CA ARG A 20 7.64 -8.80 5.20
C ARG A 20 8.59 -7.88 4.44
N PRO A 21 9.80 -7.62 4.98
CA PRO A 21 10.77 -6.81 4.24
C PRO A 21 11.16 -7.46 2.92
N LEU A 22 11.26 -6.66 1.86
CA LEU A 22 11.59 -7.11 0.52
C LEU A 22 12.72 -6.29 -0.07
N SER A 23 13.59 -6.96 -0.85
CA SER A 23 14.61 -6.29 -1.65
C SER A 23 14.01 -5.79 -2.97
N ALA A 24 14.75 -4.92 -3.68
CA ALA A 24 14.33 -4.47 -5.01
C ALA A 24 14.16 -5.64 -5.97
N PHE A 25 15.02 -6.65 -5.87
CA PHE A 25 14.94 -7.85 -6.71
C PHE A 25 13.66 -8.63 -6.45
N GLU A 26 13.30 -8.79 -5.18
CA GLU A 26 12.06 -9.49 -4.80
C GLU A 26 10.82 -8.73 -5.27
N ILE A 27 10.83 -7.42 -5.14
CA ILE A 27 9.72 -6.58 -5.64
C ILE A 27 9.56 -6.75 -7.14
N ASN A 28 10.68 -6.75 -7.88
CA ASN A 28 10.66 -6.96 -9.32
C ASN A 28 10.16 -8.36 -9.70
N ASP A 29 10.53 -9.38 -8.91
CA ASP A 29 10.05 -10.74 -9.14
C ASP A 29 8.54 -10.87 -8.93
N ILE A 30 8.00 -10.20 -7.92
CA ILE A 30 6.57 -10.23 -7.61
C ILE A 30 5.78 -9.41 -8.64
N ALA A 31 6.33 -8.26 -9.06
CA ALA A 31 5.70 -7.35 -10.00
C ALA A 31 6.63 -7.12 -11.21
N PRO A 32 6.74 -8.10 -12.12
CA PRO A 32 7.70 -8.00 -13.23
C PRO A 32 7.39 -6.89 -14.23
N GLU A 33 6.18 -6.36 -14.23
CA GLU A 33 5.82 -5.18 -15.04
C GLU A 33 6.53 -3.92 -14.56
N LEU A 34 7.02 -3.91 -13.31
CA LEU A 34 7.82 -2.83 -12.78
C LEU A 34 9.29 -3.11 -13.09
N LYS A 35 9.87 -2.31 -13.96
CA LYS A 35 11.27 -2.49 -14.38
C LYS A 35 12.22 -2.08 -13.25
N MET A 36 13.35 -2.77 -13.13
CA MET A 36 14.34 -2.53 -12.06
C MET A 36 14.75 -1.06 -11.89
N PRO A 37 15.07 -0.31 -12.96
CA PRO A 37 15.41 1.11 -12.76
C PRO A 37 14.28 1.91 -12.11
N THR A 38 13.04 1.62 -12.47
CA THR A 38 11.86 2.27 -11.88
C THR A 38 11.70 1.87 -10.42
N VAL A 39 11.85 0.58 -10.11
CA VAL A 39 11.77 0.07 -8.73
C VAL A 39 12.82 0.78 -7.86
N ARG A 40 14.06 0.83 -8.31
CA ARG A 40 15.16 1.45 -7.55
C ARG A 40 14.91 2.94 -7.31
N ARG A 41 14.47 3.65 -8.35
CA ARG A 41 14.17 5.08 -8.23
C ARG A 41 13.04 5.34 -7.25
N CYS A 42 11.97 4.58 -7.34
CA CYS A 42 10.84 4.73 -6.43
C CYS A 42 11.23 4.43 -4.98
N LEU A 43 12.03 3.38 -4.75
CA LEU A 43 12.52 3.05 -3.41
C LEU A 43 13.37 4.18 -2.82
N GLU A 44 14.23 4.79 -3.63
CA GLU A 44 15.02 5.95 -3.18
C GLU A 44 14.14 7.12 -2.76
N LEU A 45 13.12 7.43 -3.56
CA LEU A 45 12.18 8.52 -3.25
C LEU A 45 11.38 8.21 -1.98
N LEU A 46 10.90 6.98 -1.84
CA LEU A 46 10.14 6.57 -0.67
C LEU A 46 10.99 6.61 0.61
N LEU A 47 12.25 6.21 0.52
CA LEU A 47 13.19 6.33 1.64
C LEU A 47 13.40 7.80 2.02
N LYS A 48 13.62 8.65 1.04
CA LYS A 48 13.87 10.08 1.27
C LYS A 48 12.67 10.74 1.96
N GLU A 49 11.47 10.33 1.63
CA GLU A 49 10.24 10.87 2.21
C GLU A 49 9.82 10.16 3.50
N ASN A 50 10.61 9.21 3.99
CA ASN A 50 10.35 8.45 5.21
C ASN A 50 9.03 7.65 5.16
N ILE A 51 8.68 7.14 3.98
CA ILE A 51 7.50 6.30 3.77
C ILE A 51 7.87 4.83 3.98
N ILE A 52 9.13 4.49 3.70
CA ILE A 52 9.71 3.17 3.94
C ILE A 52 11.02 3.32 4.69
N LYS A 53 11.52 2.21 5.24
CA LYS A 53 12.86 2.16 5.85
C LYS A 53 13.59 0.89 5.42
N VAL A 54 14.91 0.89 5.58
CA VAL A 54 15.72 -0.31 5.40
C VAL A 54 15.56 -1.17 6.66
N ALA A 55 15.21 -2.43 6.49
CA ALA A 55 14.96 -3.36 7.59
C ALA A 55 15.90 -4.58 7.52
N GLY A 56 17.11 -4.38 7.03
CA GLY A 56 18.12 -5.41 6.95
C GLY A 56 18.63 -5.60 5.55
N THR A 57 19.45 -6.63 5.37
CA THR A 57 20.03 -6.99 4.09
C THR A 57 19.87 -8.48 3.85
N SER A 58 19.88 -8.86 2.58
CA SER A 58 19.89 -10.26 2.17
C SER A 58 20.82 -10.43 0.99
N MET A 59 21.15 -11.68 0.68
CA MET A 59 21.96 -11.99 -0.49
C MET A 59 21.08 -12.24 -1.70
N ASN A 60 21.44 -11.65 -2.82
CA ASN A 60 20.89 -11.98 -4.12
C ASN A 60 22.04 -12.46 -5.00
N GLY A 61 22.22 -13.78 -5.04
CA GLY A 61 23.42 -14.36 -5.62
C GLY A 61 24.65 -13.98 -4.80
N LYS A 62 25.62 -13.27 -5.40
CA LYS A 62 26.84 -12.80 -4.73
C LYS A 62 26.76 -11.35 -4.25
N VAL A 63 25.58 -10.72 -4.40
CA VAL A 63 25.40 -9.29 -4.11
C VAL A 63 24.50 -9.12 -2.89
N TYR A 64 24.92 -8.26 -1.96
CA TYR A 64 24.06 -7.84 -0.85
C TYR A 64 22.99 -6.90 -1.36
N ALA A 65 21.76 -7.11 -0.92
CA ALA A 65 20.64 -6.26 -1.24
C ALA A 65 19.99 -5.77 0.04
N ARG A 66 19.63 -4.48 0.08
CA ARG A 66 18.86 -3.93 1.19
C ARG A 66 17.41 -4.40 1.10
N ASN A 67 16.84 -4.72 2.24
CA ASN A 67 15.42 -5.04 2.34
C ASN A 67 14.67 -3.83 2.88
N TYR A 68 13.48 -3.60 2.37
CA TYR A 68 12.66 -2.43 2.68
C TYR A 68 11.35 -2.85 3.32
N THR A 69 10.88 -2.06 4.28
CA THR A 69 9.60 -2.28 4.93
C THR A 69 8.84 -0.95 5.04
N PRO A 70 7.51 -0.97 4.98
CA PRO A 70 6.74 0.27 5.09
C PRO A 70 6.83 0.89 6.49
N LEU A 71 6.95 2.20 6.55
CA LEU A 71 6.68 3.00 7.74
C LEU A 71 5.24 3.47 7.75
N LEU A 72 4.67 3.65 6.55
CA LEU A 72 3.28 4.05 6.37
C LEU A 72 2.43 2.80 6.13
N SER A 73 1.41 2.58 6.96
CA SER A 73 0.47 1.48 6.76
C SER A 73 -0.55 1.82 5.66
N ARG A 74 -1.15 0.77 5.08
CA ARG A 74 -2.22 0.97 4.08
C ARG A 74 -3.38 1.74 4.69
N GLU A 75 -3.78 1.41 5.92
CA GLU A 75 -4.88 2.08 6.61
C GLU A 75 -4.61 3.57 6.79
N ASP A 76 -3.42 3.92 7.24
CA ASP A 76 -3.04 5.32 7.46
C ASP A 76 -2.96 6.08 6.13
N TYR A 77 -2.49 5.43 5.08
CA TYR A 77 -2.48 6.02 3.75
C TYR A 77 -3.90 6.33 3.27
N LEU A 78 -4.83 5.39 3.42
CA LEU A 78 -6.22 5.57 3.01
C LEU A 78 -6.91 6.66 3.82
N LYS A 79 -6.69 6.71 5.13
CA LYS A 79 -7.24 7.75 6.01
C LYS A 79 -6.71 9.13 5.62
N GLY A 80 -5.41 9.22 5.37
CA GLY A 80 -4.78 10.46 4.98
C GLY A 80 -5.30 11.01 3.66
N ASN A 81 -5.49 10.13 2.67
CA ASN A 81 -6.04 10.51 1.37
C ASN A 81 -7.48 11.00 1.48
N ALA A 82 -8.32 10.27 2.19
CA ALA A 82 -9.72 10.66 2.39
C ALA A 82 -9.81 12.02 3.07
N LYS A 83 -9.01 12.22 4.11
CA LYS A 83 -8.99 13.47 4.87
C LYS A 83 -8.48 14.65 4.03
N SER A 84 -7.39 14.46 3.29
CA SER A 84 -6.79 15.55 2.49
C SER A 84 -7.67 15.94 1.31
N ARG A 85 -8.45 15.01 0.77
CA ARG A 85 -9.37 15.26 -0.34
C ARG A 85 -10.75 15.69 0.12
N LYS A 86 -10.98 15.76 1.42
CA LYS A 86 -12.27 16.12 2.03
C LYS A 86 -13.43 15.25 1.55
N ILE A 87 -13.14 13.97 1.34
CA ILE A 87 -14.16 12.99 0.95
C ILE A 87 -14.85 12.49 2.21
N SER A 88 -16.18 12.58 2.26
CA SER A 88 -16.92 12.05 3.40
C SER A 88 -16.94 10.52 3.34
N PRO A 89 -17.02 9.85 4.52
CA PRO A 89 -17.18 8.39 4.53
C PRO A 89 -18.41 7.91 3.74
N VAL A 90 -19.50 8.67 3.77
CA VAL A 90 -20.72 8.32 3.03
C VAL A 90 -20.48 8.37 1.52
N GLU A 91 -19.80 9.40 1.04
CA GLU A 91 -19.46 9.51 -0.39
C GLU A 91 -18.58 8.32 -0.84
N MET A 92 -17.58 7.98 -0.04
CA MET A 92 -16.67 6.88 -0.33
C MET A 92 -17.41 5.55 -0.35
N MET A 93 -18.26 5.29 0.67
CA MET A 93 -19.04 4.06 0.75
C MET A 93 -20.05 3.97 -0.39
N THR A 94 -20.71 5.07 -0.75
CA THR A 94 -21.64 5.11 -1.87
C THR A 94 -20.96 4.69 -3.16
N ALA A 95 -19.80 5.26 -3.44
CA ALA A 95 -19.03 4.92 -4.64
C ALA A 95 -18.65 3.44 -4.68
N LEU A 96 -18.22 2.90 -3.54
CA LEU A 96 -17.84 1.48 -3.45
C LEU A 96 -19.05 0.55 -3.63
N LEU A 97 -20.19 0.91 -3.05
CA LEU A 97 -21.40 0.09 -3.14
C LEU A 97 -22.00 0.10 -4.55
N GLU A 98 -21.79 1.19 -5.30
CA GLU A 98 -22.24 1.29 -6.68
C GLU A 98 -21.30 0.64 -7.68
N SER A 99 -20.11 0.23 -7.24
CA SER A 99 -19.13 -0.43 -8.11
C SER A 99 -19.49 -1.91 -8.30
N ASP A 100 -19.05 -2.48 -9.41
CA ASP A 100 -19.33 -3.88 -9.76
C ASP A 100 -18.44 -4.89 -9.03
N GLY A 101 -17.68 -4.52 -8.08
CA GLY A 101 -16.71 -5.41 -7.45
C GLY A 101 -17.06 -5.88 -6.05
N ILE A 102 -18.15 -5.36 -5.47
CA ILE A 102 -18.46 -5.68 -4.08
C ILE A 102 -19.28 -6.97 -3.99
N THR A 103 -18.89 -7.87 -3.10
CA THR A 103 -19.54 -9.15 -2.89
C THR A 103 -20.53 -9.09 -1.74
N VAL A 104 -21.44 -10.09 -1.67
CA VAL A 104 -22.38 -10.22 -0.56
C VAL A 104 -21.64 -10.40 0.76
N GLU A 105 -20.57 -11.17 0.76
CA GLU A 105 -19.74 -11.40 1.93
C GLU A 105 -19.11 -10.09 2.43
N GLU A 106 -18.64 -9.26 1.51
CA GLU A 106 -18.09 -7.95 1.85
C GLU A 106 -19.15 -7.02 2.42
N ILE A 107 -20.37 -7.05 1.86
CA ILE A 107 -21.50 -6.26 2.39
C ILE A 107 -21.81 -6.69 3.83
N GLU A 108 -21.85 -7.98 4.11
CA GLU A 108 -22.08 -8.49 5.46
C GLU A 108 -21.00 -8.06 6.44
N GLN A 109 -19.74 -8.10 6.01
CA GLN A 109 -18.62 -7.63 6.82
C GLN A 109 -18.76 -6.13 7.13
N LEU A 110 -19.13 -5.33 6.13
CA LEU A 110 -19.34 -3.89 6.31
C LEU A 110 -20.47 -3.62 7.29
N GLN A 111 -21.58 -4.36 7.20
CA GLN A 111 -22.70 -4.21 8.13
C GLN A 111 -22.27 -4.48 9.57
N LYS A 112 -21.48 -5.53 9.79
CA LYS A 112 -20.97 -5.86 11.11
C LYS A 112 -20.08 -4.74 11.67
N LEU A 113 -19.21 -4.18 10.82
CA LEU A 113 -18.33 -3.08 11.20
C LEU A 113 -19.14 -1.82 11.55
N LEU A 114 -20.14 -1.50 10.75
CA LEU A 114 -21.01 -0.36 10.99
C LEU A 114 -21.77 -0.51 12.32
N ASN A 115 -22.32 -1.68 12.57
CA ASN A 115 -23.03 -1.97 13.82
C ASN A 115 -22.10 -1.87 15.04
N LYS A 116 -20.88 -2.39 14.92
CA LYS A 116 -19.89 -2.29 15.97
C LYS A 116 -19.54 -0.84 16.28
N LYS A 117 -19.31 -0.05 15.24
CA LYS A 117 -18.97 1.36 15.39
C LYS A 117 -20.11 2.14 16.04
N ARG A 118 -21.34 1.85 15.66
CA ARG A 118 -22.54 2.50 16.21
C ARG A 118 -22.72 2.20 17.71
N ALA A 119 -22.32 1.01 18.14
CA ALA A 119 -22.44 0.59 19.53
C ALA A 119 -21.38 1.20 20.47
N GLU A 120 -20.35 1.80 19.90
CA GLU A 120 -19.29 2.48 20.67
C GLU A 120 -19.77 3.80 21.26
#